data_794743be0d1beca0be8962c31afaa504
#
_entry.id   794743be0d1beca0be8962c31afaa504
#
_cell.length_a   1.000
_cell.length_b   1.000
_cell.length_c   1.000
_cell.angle_alpha   90.00
_cell.angle_beta   90.00
_cell.angle_gamma   90.00
#
_symmetry.space_group_name_H-M   'P 1'
#
loop_
_entity.id
_entity.type
_entity.pdbx_description
1 polymer ?
#
loop_
_entity_poly.entity_id
_entity_poly.type
_entity_poly.pdbx_seq_one_letter_code
_entity_poly.pdbx_strand_id
1 'polypeptide(L)'
;MPGVRVLNTHDPRGLNIDTAHKHPHTHGQFVAGRPDGICFHDTVTRSTKAGFYALLDRKNDAGEDMKLGTGLLVDPDGTLYQIVPDLALVTWHARHWSDYKIGCDVVSLVDPKLAPASPLVRSRTSWSERQGYLDYTEAQKATLRAFVPILCRAIGAPFDCPREKDGRPATRGYGKGPVKGLVPGKFKGCIGHAQVSKARWDANVALETLFGGDG
;
A
#
# COMPACT_ATOMS: atom_id res chain seq x y z
N MET A 1 20.76 -9.86 12.70
CA MET A 1 19.97 -10.44 11.60
C MET A 1 20.29 -9.65 10.35
N PRO A 2 20.44 -10.25 9.15
CA PRO A 2 20.59 -9.47 7.94
C PRO A 2 19.29 -8.71 7.73
N GLY A 3 19.35 -7.37 7.70
CA GLY A 3 18.24 -6.51 7.34
C GLY A 3 17.69 -6.90 5.96
N VAL A 4 16.41 -6.64 5.70
CA VAL A 4 15.83 -6.74 4.36
C VAL A 4 16.53 -5.67 3.52
N ARG A 5 17.67 -6.04 2.94
CA ARG A 5 18.44 -5.13 2.10
C ARG A 5 17.65 -4.81 0.84
N VAL A 6 17.83 -3.58 0.40
CA VAL A 6 17.45 -3.00 -0.89
C VAL A 6 17.07 -4.07 -1.91
N LEU A 7 15.83 -4.01 -2.40
CA LEU A 7 15.45 -4.75 -3.60
C LEU A 7 16.49 -4.41 -4.67
N ASN A 8 17.16 -5.43 -5.19
CA ASN A 8 18.27 -5.23 -6.10
C ASN A 8 17.74 -4.58 -7.39
N THR A 9 18.35 -3.50 -7.85
CA THR A 9 17.97 -2.77 -9.07
C THR A 9 18.02 -3.64 -10.35
N HIS A 10 18.64 -4.80 -10.27
CA HIS A 10 18.64 -5.84 -11.30
C HIS A 10 17.77 -7.01 -10.88
N ASP A 11 16.46 -6.81 -10.89
CA ASP A 11 15.55 -7.96 -10.79
C ASP A 11 15.55 -8.72 -12.12
N PRO A 12 15.95 -10.02 -12.13
CA PRO A 12 15.96 -10.85 -13.35
C PRO A 12 14.58 -11.04 -13.97
N ARG A 13 13.51 -10.59 -13.33
CA ARG A 13 12.13 -10.66 -13.81
C ARG A 13 11.66 -9.37 -14.50
N GLY A 14 12.54 -8.39 -14.71
CA GLY A 14 12.23 -7.17 -15.44
C GLY A 14 11.44 -6.11 -14.66
N LEU A 15 11.42 -6.18 -13.32
CA LEU A 15 10.86 -5.10 -12.52
C LEU A 15 11.73 -3.86 -12.61
N ASN A 16 11.13 -2.73 -12.95
CA ASN A 16 11.78 -1.44 -12.89
C ASN A 16 11.74 -0.92 -11.45
N ILE A 17 12.88 -0.98 -10.73
CA ILE A 17 13.00 -0.55 -9.34
C ILE A 17 13.87 0.70 -9.29
N ASP A 18 13.28 1.82 -8.88
CA ASP A 18 13.99 3.07 -8.65
C ASP A 18 14.31 3.23 -7.16
N THR A 19 15.60 3.36 -6.84
CA THR A 19 16.11 3.58 -5.48
C THR A 19 16.74 4.96 -5.31
N ALA A 20 16.68 5.82 -6.32
CA ALA A 20 17.31 7.15 -6.29
C ALA A 20 16.52 8.13 -5.40
N HIS A 21 15.21 7.97 -5.31
CA HIS A 21 14.35 8.85 -4.52
C HIS A 21 14.26 8.34 -3.08
N LYS A 22 14.71 9.14 -2.12
CA LYS A 22 14.68 8.78 -0.69
C LYS A 22 13.78 9.71 0.10
N HIS A 23 13.09 9.14 1.04
CA HIS A 23 12.22 9.83 1.98
C HIS A 23 12.93 9.97 3.33
N PRO A 24 13.01 11.18 3.91
CA PRO A 24 13.75 11.39 5.16
C PRO A 24 13.07 10.83 6.41
N HIS A 25 11.76 10.56 6.36
CA HIS A 25 10.99 10.21 7.54
C HIS A 25 10.98 8.71 7.81
N THR A 26 11.92 8.28 8.65
CA THR A 26 11.96 6.94 9.23
C THR A 26 11.89 7.04 10.75
N HIS A 27 11.33 6.03 11.41
CA HIS A 27 10.99 6.06 12.84
C HIS A 27 11.57 4.87 13.61
N GLY A 28 12.80 4.47 13.29
CA GLY A 28 13.48 3.35 13.93
C GLY A 28 13.13 2.00 13.33
N GLN A 29 13.20 0.96 14.14
CA GLN A 29 12.98 -0.43 13.71
C GLN A 29 11.57 -0.92 14.08
N PHE A 30 11.07 -1.92 13.37
CA PHE A 30 9.82 -2.60 13.70
C PHE A 30 9.86 -3.23 15.11
N VAL A 31 8.72 -3.24 15.81
CA VAL A 31 8.60 -3.76 17.19
C VAL A 31 9.12 -5.20 17.31
N ALA A 32 8.87 -6.04 16.32
CA ALA A 32 9.37 -7.41 16.30
C ALA A 32 10.77 -7.55 15.66
N GLY A 33 11.51 -6.44 15.48
CA GLY A 33 12.81 -6.40 14.79
C GLY A 33 12.73 -6.62 13.27
N ARG A 34 11.52 -6.85 12.72
CA ARG A 34 11.25 -6.99 11.28
C ARG A 34 9.77 -6.73 11.00
N PRO A 35 9.41 -6.32 9.77
CA PRO A 35 8.01 -6.23 9.37
C PRO A 35 7.36 -7.63 9.30
N ASP A 36 6.08 -7.69 9.57
CA ASP A 36 5.28 -8.93 9.50
C ASP A 36 4.28 -8.93 8.34
N GLY A 37 4.40 -7.97 7.43
CA GLY A 37 3.58 -7.85 6.23
C GLY A 37 3.63 -6.46 5.60
N ILE A 38 2.64 -6.19 4.74
CA ILE A 38 2.54 -4.97 3.94
C ILE A 38 1.18 -4.31 4.19
N CYS A 39 1.16 -3.00 4.36
CA CYS A 39 -0.04 -2.19 4.37
C CYS A 39 -0.11 -1.34 3.09
N PHE A 40 -1.13 -1.59 2.27
CA PHE A 40 -1.35 -0.86 1.03
C PHE A 40 -2.15 0.41 1.25
N HIS A 41 -1.82 1.43 0.48
CA HIS A 41 -2.48 2.73 0.42
C HIS A 41 -2.67 3.17 -1.04
N ASP A 42 -3.67 4.01 -1.27
CA ASP A 42 -3.81 4.78 -2.50
C ASP A 42 -3.39 6.23 -2.23
N THR A 43 -2.52 6.78 -3.08
CA THR A 43 -1.98 8.14 -2.85
C THR A 43 -2.99 9.24 -3.09
N VAL A 44 -4.06 8.96 -3.85
CA VAL A 44 -5.04 9.97 -4.32
C VAL A 44 -4.37 11.10 -5.12
N THR A 45 -3.27 10.80 -5.77
CA THR A 45 -2.50 11.74 -6.59
C THR A 45 -2.35 11.24 -8.02
N ARG A 46 -2.01 12.15 -8.96
CA ARG A 46 -1.89 11.81 -10.39
C ARG A 46 -0.49 11.37 -10.80
N SER A 47 0.48 11.54 -9.94
CA SER A 47 1.86 11.22 -10.27
C SER A 47 2.67 10.86 -9.02
N THR A 48 3.74 10.12 -9.20
CA THR A 48 4.71 9.79 -8.17
C THR A 48 5.27 11.05 -7.50
N LYS A 49 5.63 12.06 -8.30
CA LYS A 49 6.14 13.34 -7.77
C LYS A 49 5.13 14.00 -6.82
N ALA A 50 3.85 14.06 -7.21
CA ALA A 50 2.81 14.63 -6.35
C ALA A 50 2.58 13.77 -5.09
N GLY A 51 2.67 12.44 -5.22
CA GLY A 51 2.59 11.50 -4.08
C GLY A 51 3.71 11.71 -3.07
N PHE A 52 4.94 11.86 -3.54
CA PHE A 52 6.10 12.18 -2.70
C PHE A 52 5.89 13.48 -1.91
N TYR A 53 5.53 14.57 -2.58
CA TYR A 53 5.33 15.84 -1.91
C TYR A 53 4.15 15.82 -0.94
N ALA A 54 3.06 15.14 -1.29
CA ALA A 54 1.92 14.98 -0.39
C ALA A 54 2.27 14.25 0.91
N LEU A 55 3.25 13.34 0.87
CA LEU A 55 3.75 12.66 2.06
C LEU A 55 4.76 13.50 2.84
N LEU A 56 5.68 14.18 2.12
CA LEU A 56 6.76 14.96 2.73
C LEU A 56 6.28 16.25 3.38
N ASP A 57 5.32 16.94 2.75
CA ASP A 57 4.92 18.29 3.12
C ASP A 57 3.66 18.32 4.01
N ARG A 58 3.12 17.15 4.36
CA ARG A 58 1.88 17.10 5.13
C ARG A 58 2.10 17.57 6.57
N LYS A 59 1.32 18.59 6.95
CA LYS A 59 1.34 19.18 8.29
C LYS A 59 0.06 18.83 9.04
N ASN A 60 0.15 18.83 10.36
CA ASN A 60 -1.02 18.76 11.26
C ASN A 60 -1.71 20.15 11.38
N ASP A 61 -2.80 20.20 12.12
CA ASP A 61 -3.56 21.45 12.33
C ASP A 61 -2.76 22.55 13.05
N ALA A 62 -1.68 22.21 13.75
CA ALA A 62 -0.75 23.14 14.37
C ALA A 62 0.37 23.60 13.43
N GLY A 63 0.38 23.16 12.17
CA GLY A 63 1.40 23.48 11.18
C GLY A 63 2.70 22.69 11.30
N GLU A 64 2.75 21.69 12.18
CA GLU A 64 3.91 20.84 12.38
C GLU A 64 3.96 19.72 11.37
N ASP A 65 5.16 19.34 10.92
CA ASP A 65 5.39 18.22 10.04
C ASP A 65 4.89 16.90 10.65
N MET A 66 3.96 16.22 9.98
CA MET A 66 3.42 14.95 10.43
C MET A 66 4.42 13.79 10.30
N LYS A 67 5.55 14.00 9.62
CA LYS A 67 6.59 13.00 9.38
C LYS A 67 6.04 11.68 8.82
N LEU A 68 5.00 11.77 7.98
CA LEU A 68 4.43 10.61 7.31
C LEU A 68 5.41 10.07 6.27
N GLY A 69 5.32 8.80 6.00
CA GLY A 69 6.15 8.16 5.01
C GLY A 69 5.64 6.77 4.63
N THR A 70 6.18 6.26 3.56
CA THR A 70 5.95 4.89 3.09
C THR A 70 7.28 4.24 2.72
N GLY A 71 7.33 2.92 2.71
CA GLY A 71 8.53 2.20 2.28
C GLY A 71 8.64 2.10 0.76
N LEU A 72 7.50 1.96 0.10
CA LEU A 72 7.37 1.66 -1.32
C LEU A 72 6.29 2.52 -1.98
N LEU A 73 6.49 2.83 -3.26
CA LEU A 73 5.52 3.54 -4.08
C LEU A 73 5.49 2.91 -5.48
N VAL A 74 4.30 2.63 -6.01
CA VAL A 74 4.11 2.04 -7.35
C VAL A 74 3.49 3.09 -8.27
N ASP A 75 4.22 3.48 -9.30
CA ASP A 75 3.79 4.49 -10.28
C ASP A 75 2.82 3.91 -11.32
N PRO A 76 2.03 4.76 -12.03
CA PRO A 76 1.11 4.30 -13.06
C PRO A 76 1.75 3.50 -14.21
N ASP A 77 3.02 3.71 -14.51
CA ASP A 77 3.78 2.95 -15.51
C ASP A 77 4.32 1.60 -14.98
N GLY A 78 4.07 1.29 -13.70
CA GLY A 78 4.53 0.09 -13.03
C GLY A 78 5.91 0.21 -12.39
N THR A 79 6.57 1.37 -12.46
CA THR A 79 7.84 1.59 -11.75
C THR A 79 7.63 1.46 -10.24
N LEU A 80 8.45 0.64 -9.59
CA LEU A 80 8.49 0.47 -8.15
C LEU A 80 9.58 1.35 -7.55
N TYR A 81 9.18 2.33 -6.76
CA TYR A 81 10.10 3.18 -6.00
C TYR A 81 10.30 2.62 -4.61
N GLN A 82 11.54 2.34 -4.22
CA GLN A 82 11.90 2.13 -2.83
C GLN A 82 12.31 3.48 -2.24
N ILE A 83 11.48 3.99 -1.32
CA ILE A 83 11.57 5.35 -0.80
C ILE A 83 12.46 5.44 0.43
N VAL A 84 12.59 4.36 1.18
CA VAL A 84 13.48 4.29 2.34
C VAL A 84 14.78 3.57 2.02
N PRO A 85 15.88 3.93 2.68
CA PRO A 85 17.16 3.26 2.45
C PRO A 85 17.15 1.78 2.82
N ASP A 86 16.33 1.41 3.80
CA ASP A 86 16.15 0.02 4.25
C ASP A 86 14.67 -0.22 4.59
N LEU A 87 14.07 -1.26 4.00
CA LEU A 87 12.68 -1.67 4.29
C LEU A 87 12.51 -2.26 5.70
N ALA A 88 13.59 -2.46 6.45
CA ALA A 88 13.55 -2.78 7.88
C ALA A 88 13.30 -1.55 8.78
N LEU A 89 13.23 -0.35 8.20
CA LEU A 89 12.91 0.87 8.93
C LEU A 89 11.42 1.17 8.89
N VAL A 90 10.88 1.56 10.03
CA VAL A 90 9.47 1.96 10.17
C VAL A 90 9.25 3.31 9.46
N THR A 91 8.14 3.40 8.74
CA THR A 91 7.58 4.65 8.21
C THR A 91 6.16 4.82 8.73
N TRP A 92 5.76 6.05 9.07
CA TRP A 92 4.42 6.28 9.60
C TRP A 92 3.40 6.46 8.47
N HIS A 93 2.55 5.44 8.29
CA HIS A 93 1.52 5.40 7.24
C HIS A 93 0.14 4.96 7.75
N ALA A 94 0.05 4.12 8.78
CA ALA A 94 -1.18 3.50 9.25
C ALA A 94 -1.28 3.39 10.79
N ARG A 95 -0.88 4.44 11.54
CA ARG A 95 -0.86 4.47 13.01
C ARG A 95 -0.11 3.25 13.58
N HIS A 96 -0.70 2.51 14.54
CA HIS A 96 -0.09 1.35 15.17
C HIS A 96 0.24 0.19 14.21
N TRP A 97 -0.36 0.16 13.02
CA TRP A 97 0.02 -0.84 12.00
C TRP A 97 1.37 -0.54 11.38
N SER A 98 1.79 0.72 11.39
CA SER A 98 3.11 1.12 10.91
C SER A 98 4.26 0.45 11.65
N ASP A 99 4.06 0.11 12.92
CA ASP A 99 5.06 -0.55 13.75
C ASP A 99 5.29 -2.03 13.36
N TYR A 100 4.46 -2.57 12.47
CA TYR A 100 4.46 -3.98 12.05
C TYR A 100 4.50 -4.18 10.53
N LYS A 101 4.08 -3.19 9.75
CA LYS A 101 3.88 -3.32 8.29
C LYS A 101 4.76 -2.36 7.50
N ILE A 102 5.30 -2.83 6.39
CA ILE A 102 5.85 -1.94 5.37
C ILE A 102 4.70 -1.22 4.69
N GLY A 103 4.77 0.10 4.61
CA GLY A 103 3.85 0.89 3.80
C GLY A 103 4.15 0.72 2.31
N CYS A 104 3.13 0.49 1.50
CA CYS A 104 3.21 0.46 0.06
C CYS A 104 2.07 1.28 -0.53
N ASP A 105 2.41 2.44 -1.07
CA ASP A 105 1.45 3.31 -1.73
C ASP A 105 1.38 3.01 -3.23
N VAL A 106 0.17 2.98 -3.78
CA VAL A 106 -0.06 2.90 -5.22
C VAL A 106 -0.54 4.26 -5.69
N VAL A 107 0.12 4.81 -6.69
CA VAL A 107 -0.25 6.12 -7.26
C VAL A 107 -1.54 5.97 -8.05
N SER A 108 -2.64 6.40 -7.46
CA SER A 108 -3.96 6.28 -8.07
C SER A 108 -4.86 7.47 -7.73
N LEU A 109 -5.75 7.76 -8.65
CA LEU A 109 -6.89 8.66 -8.42
C LEU A 109 -8.09 7.81 -8.06
N VAL A 110 -8.61 8.01 -6.91
CA VAL A 110 -9.68 7.18 -6.39
C VAL A 110 -11.06 7.72 -6.66
N ASP A 111 -11.18 9.00 -6.95
CA ASP A 111 -12.46 9.61 -7.28
C ASP A 111 -12.64 9.70 -8.81
N PRO A 112 -13.57 8.92 -9.40
CA PRO A 112 -13.86 8.97 -10.83
C PRO A 112 -14.26 10.35 -11.34
N LYS A 113 -14.77 11.22 -10.45
CA LYS A 113 -15.12 12.60 -10.81
C LYS A 113 -13.91 13.43 -11.20
N LEU A 114 -12.72 13.09 -10.70
CA LEU A 114 -11.47 13.78 -11.03
C LEU A 114 -10.90 13.34 -12.40
N ALA A 115 -11.35 12.21 -12.92
CA ALA A 115 -10.95 11.69 -14.22
C ALA A 115 -12.10 10.94 -14.90
N PRO A 116 -13.24 11.60 -15.22
CA PRO A 116 -14.45 10.94 -15.71
C PRO A 116 -14.26 10.23 -17.06
N ALA A 117 -13.31 10.67 -17.87
CA ALA A 117 -12.98 10.07 -19.17
C ALA A 117 -11.88 8.98 -19.06
N SER A 118 -11.43 8.64 -17.88
CA SER A 118 -10.40 7.61 -17.69
C SER A 118 -10.96 6.22 -18.04
N PRO A 119 -10.24 5.42 -18.84
CA PRO A 119 -10.63 4.03 -19.10
C PRO A 119 -10.54 3.14 -17.85
N LEU A 120 -9.92 3.63 -16.78
CA LEU A 120 -9.81 2.94 -15.50
C LEU A 120 -11.02 3.14 -14.58
N VAL A 121 -12.02 3.95 -14.99
CA VAL A 121 -13.26 4.11 -14.21
C VAL A 121 -14.03 2.79 -14.22
N ARG A 122 -14.33 2.29 -13.05
CA ARG A 122 -15.10 1.06 -12.83
C ARG A 122 -16.47 1.36 -12.23
N SER A 123 -17.40 0.45 -12.46
CA SER A 123 -18.71 0.50 -11.85
C SER A 123 -18.62 0.37 -10.33
N ARG A 124 -19.70 0.78 -9.66
CA ARG A 124 -19.85 0.64 -8.21
C ARG A 124 -19.65 -0.81 -7.75
N THR A 125 -18.89 -0.98 -6.70
CA THR A 125 -18.68 -2.26 -6.02
C THR A 125 -19.33 -2.26 -4.63
N SER A 126 -19.32 -3.40 -3.95
CA SER A 126 -19.84 -3.52 -2.59
C SER A 126 -19.13 -2.63 -1.56
N TRP A 127 -17.88 -2.25 -1.80
CA TRP A 127 -17.09 -1.36 -0.93
C TRP A 127 -17.06 0.08 -1.41
N SER A 128 -17.38 0.34 -2.67
CA SER A 128 -17.48 1.69 -3.23
C SER A 128 -18.91 2.21 -3.02
N GLU A 129 -19.10 3.08 -2.05
CA GLU A 129 -20.38 3.77 -1.84
C GLU A 129 -20.66 4.85 -2.89
N ARG A 130 -19.63 5.23 -3.65
CA ARG A 130 -19.70 6.16 -4.77
C ARG A 130 -20.11 5.46 -6.05
N GLN A 131 -20.43 6.20 -7.09
CA GLN A 131 -20.87 5.66 -8.38
C GLN A 131 -19.79 4.88 -9.14
N GLY A 132 -18.57 4.85 -8.63
CA GLY A 132 -17.45 4.13 -9.21
C GLY A 132 -16.15 4.35 -8.44
N TYR A 133 -15.08 3.78 -8.95
CA TYR A 133 -13.72 3.94 -8.46
C TYR A 133 -12.75 3.90 -9.64
N LEU A 134 -11.52 4.33 -9.44
CA LEU A 134 -10.45 4.15 -10.42
C LEU A 134 -9.67 2.88 -10.09
N ASP A 135 -9.58 2.01 -11.08
CA ASP A 135 -8.75 0.81 -11.02
C ASP A 135 -7.27 1.16 -11.19
N TYR A 136 -6.40 0.23 -10.88
CA TYR A 136 -4.99 0.35 -11.19
C TYR A 136 -4.73 0.08 -12.68
N THR A 137 -3.64 0.64 -13.21
CA THR A 137 -3.16 0.27 -14.53
C THR A 137 -2.71 -1.21 -14.55
N GLU A 138 -2.70 -1.82 -15.72
CA GLU A 138 -2.20 -3.20 -15.84
C GLU A 138 -0.71 -3.31 -15.48
N ALA A 139 0.08 -2.24 -15.74
CA ALA A 139 1.47 -2.17 -15.31
C ALA A 139 1.61 -2.18 -13.77
N GLN A 140 0.79 -1.42 -13.06
CA GLN A 140 0.77 -1.45 -11.58
C GLN A 140 0.36 -2.82 -11.06
N LYS A 141 -0.69 -3.42 -11.62
CA LYS A 141 -1.14 -4.77 -11.23
C LYS A 141 -0.06 -5.83 -11.48
N ALA A 142 0.61 -5.76 -12.64
CA ALA A 142 1.71 -6.66 -12.96
C ALA A 142 2.86 -6.52 -11.95
N THR A 143 3.24 -5.29 -11.62
CA THR A 143 4.28 -5.03 -10.61
C THR A 143 3.88 -5.58 -9.25
N LEU A 144 2.67 -5.31 -8.78
CA LEU A 144 2.18 -5.82 -7.48
C LEU A 144 2.22 -7.37 -7.44
N ARG A 145 1.70 -8.04 -8.47
CA ARG A 145 1.71 -9.51 -8.56
C ARG A 145 3.12 -10.09 -8.58
N ALA A 146 4.07 -9.40 -9.20
CA ALA A 146 5.43 -9.87 -9.30
C ALA A 146 6.22 -9.67 -8.00
N PHE A 147 6.17 -8.50 -7.36
CA PHE A 147 7.07 -8.20 -6.26
C PHE A 147 6.51 -8.55 -4.86
N VAL A 148 5.18 -8.43 -4.63
CA VAL A 148 4.60 -8.64 -3.29
C VAL A 148 4.85 -10.03 -2.74
N PRO A 149 4.66 -11.13 -3.51
CA PRO A 149 4.97 -12.47 -3.00
C PRO A 149 6.44 -12.65 -2.60
N ILE A 150 7.34 -11.96 -3.32
CA ILE A 150 8.78 -12.04 -3.06
C ILE A 150 9.13 -11.24 -1.82
N LEU A 151 8.57 -10.03 -1.69
CA LEU A 151 8.78 -9.23 -0.50
C LEU A 151 8.25 -9.95 0.74
N CYS A 152 7.04 -10.52 0.68
CA CYS A 152 6.50 -11.33 1.77
C CYS A 152 7.45 -12.47 2.17
N ARG A 153 7.99 -13.20 1.19
CA ARG A 153 8.98 -14.25 1.44
C ARG A 153 10.26 -13.70 2.07
N ALA A 154 10.79 -12.59 1.55
CA ALA A 154 12.01 -11.97 2.04
C ALA A 154 11.91 -11.50 3.49
N ILE A 155 10.74 -10.99 3.90
CA ILE A 155 10.48 -10.55 5.28
C ILE A 155 9.96 -11.69 6.18
N GLY A 156 9.72 -12.88 5.63
CA GLY A 156 9.16 -14.03 6.37
C GLY A 156 7.71 -13.84 6.79
N ALA A 157 6.93 -13.04 6.03
CA ALA A 157 5.50 -12.85 6.22
C ALA A 157 4.69 -13.78 5.28
N PRO A 158 3.50 -14.24 5.70
CA PRO A 158 2.59 -14.93 4.79
C PRO A 158 2.19 -14.03 3.60
N PHE A 159 2.14 -14.61 2.41
CA PHE A 159 1.46 -14.00 1.26
C PHE A 159 -0.03 -14.31 1.36
N ASP A 160 -0.72 -13.58 2.22
CA ASP A 160 -2.15 -13.73 2.52
C ASP A 160 -2.75 -12.40 2.96
N CYS A 161 -4.08 -12.30 2.95
CA CYS A 161 -4.83 -11.14 3.41
C CYS A 161 -6.04 -11.56 4.25
N PRO A 162 -6.66 -10.65 5.03
CA PRO A 162 -7.94 -10.91 5.68
C PRO A 162 -9.01 -11.27 4.65
N ARG A 163 -9.79 -12.32 4.93
CA ARG A 163 -10.79 -12.86 4.01
C ARG A 163 -12.18 -12.79 4.58
N GLU A 164 -13.17 -12.71 3.71
CA GLU A 164 -14.57 -12.96 4.02
C GLU A 164 -14.83 -14.47 4.14
N LYS A 165 -16.03 -14.85 4.60
CA LYS A 165 -16.41 -16.26 4.77
C LYS A 165 -16.40 -17.05 3.46
N ASP A 166 -16.57 -16.38 2.32
CA ASP A 166 -16.56 -16.97 0.99
C ASP A 166 -15.13 -17.05 0.38
N GLY A 167 -14.10 -16.71 1.16
CA GLY A 167 -12.71 -16.77 0.76
C GLY A 167 -12.19 -15.55 0.01
N ARG A 168 -13.05 -14.62 -0.40
CA ARG A 168 -12.63 -13.39 -1.06
C ARG A 168 -11.89 -12.45 -0.09
N PRO A 169 -11.00 -11.56 -0.59
CA PRO A 169 -10.41 -10.51 0.24
C PRO A 169 -11.50 -9.70 0.97
N ALA A 170 -11.28 -9.46 2.26
CA ALA A 170 -12.21 -8.68 3.06
C ALA A 170 -12.07 -7.19 2.77
N THR A 171 -12.61 -6.71 1.67
CA THR A 171 -12.64 -5.30 1.29
C THR A 171 -13.57 -4.49 2.18
N ARG A 172 -13.31 -3.19 2.35
CA ARG A 172 -14.12 -2.29 3.21
C ARG A 172 -14.35 -0.95 2.53
N GLY A 173 -15.59 -0.50 2.57
CA GLY A 173 -15.96 0.85 2.18
C GLY A 173 -15.76 1.85 3.32
N TYR A 174 -15.79 3.13 2.98
CA TYR A 174 -15.75 4.23 3.94
C TYR A 174 -16.89 4.11 4.94
N GLY A 175 -16.59 4.29 6.22
CA GLY A 175 -17.60 4.21 7.29
C GLY A 175 -17.91 2.80 7.80
N LYS A 176 -17.51 1.74 7.09
CA LYS A 176 -17.82 0.35 7.48
C LYS A 176 -17.00 -0.15 8.68
N GLY A 177 -15.92 0.57 8.99
CA GLY A 177 -15.02 0.19 10.07
C GLY A 177 -14.04 -0.92 9.72
N PRO A 178 -13.11 -1.19 10.63
CA PRO A 178 -12.09 -2.21 10.41
C PRO A 178 -12.69 -3.62 10.33
N VAL A 179 -11.96 -4.50 9.69
CA VAL A 179 -12.28 -5.94 9.68
C VAL A 179 -12.18 -6.47 11.12
N LYS A 180 -13.26 -7.13 11.58
CA LYS A 180 -13.32 -7.63 12.95
C LYS A 180 -12.20 -8.64 13.21
N GLY A 181 -11.51 -8.47 14.34
CA GLY A 181 -10.46 -9.38 14.78
C GLY A 181 -9.08 -9.07 14.24
N LEU A 182 -8.92 -8.06 13.36
CA LEU A 182 -7.58 -7.59 12.97
C LEU A 182 -6.95 -6.80 14.12
N VAL A 183 -5.78 -7.23 14.55
CA VAL A 183 -5.01 -6.62 15.63
C VAL A 183 -3.56 -6.46 15.17
N PRO A 184 -2.95 -5.25 15.34
CA PRO A 184 -1.54 -5.03 15.06
C PRO A 184 -0.65 -6.05 15.79
N GLY A 185 0.35 -6.59 15.09
CA GLY A 185 1.27 -7.61 15.62
C GLY A 185 0.71 -9.03 15.73
N LYS A 186 -0.62 -9.24 15.61
CA LYS A 186 -1.22 -10.59 15.59
C LYS A 186 -1.51 -11.07 14.17
N PHE A 187 -2.05 -10.21 13.32
CA PHE A 187 -2.25 -10.55 11.91
C PHE A 187 -0.95 -10.32 11.13
N LYS A 188 -0.47 -11.37 10.46
CA LYS A 188 0.67 -11.32 9.56
C LYS A 188 0.21 -11.40 8.11
N GLY A 189 0.88 -10.69 7.20
CA GLY A 189 0.53 -10.64 5.78
C GLY A 189 0.11 -9.26 5.28
N CYS A 190 -0.66 -9.24 4.21
CA CYS A 190 -1.06 -8.04 3.49
C CYS A 190 -2.39 -7.48 4.00
N ILE A 191 -2.46 -6.17 4.17
CA ILE A 191 -3.70 -5.46 4.53
C ILE A 191 -3.85 -4.20 3.65
N GLY A 192 -5.10 -3.76 3.46
CA GLY A 192 -5.39 -2.42 2.95
C GLY A 192 -5.75 -1.48 4.10
N HIS A 193 -5.53 -0.20 3.94
CA HIS A 193 -5.82 0.80 4.98
C HIS A 193 -7.32 0.81 5.36
N ALA A 194 -8.22 0.58 4.40
CA ALA A 194 -9.65 0.44 4.65
C ALA A 194 -10.01 -0.69 5.62
N GLN A 195 -9.20 -1.75 5.68
CA GLN A 195 -9.44 -2.89 6.57
C GLN A 195 -9.14 -2.58 8.03
N VAL A 196 -8.38 -1.53 8.31
CA VAL A 196 -7.89 -1.18 9.66
C VAL A 196 -8.38 0.18 10.15
N SER A 197 -9.11 0.91 9.32
CA SER A 197 -9.64 2.24 9.67
C SER A 197 -11.02 2.48 9.07
N LYS A 198 -12.00 2.90 9.89
CA LYS A 198 -13.33 3.29 9.41
C LYS A 198 -13.35 4.58 8.58
N ALA A 199 -12.33 5.42 8.73
CA ALA A 199 -12.20 6.69 8.02
C ALA A 199 -11.45 6.54 6.69
N ARG A 200 -11.25 5.32 6.22
CA ARG A 200 -10.50 4.99 5.00
C ARG A 200 -11.29 4.04 4.12
N TRP A 201 -10.97 4.03 2.85
CA TRP A 201 -11.54 3.18 1.79
C TRP A 201 -10.46 2.72 0.81
N ASP A 202 -9.23 3.21 1.01
CA ASP A 202 -8.09 3.01 0.12
C ASP A 202 -7.50 1.62 0.20
N ALA A 203 -6.94 1.24 -0.93
CA ALA A 203 -6.19 0.06 -1.27
C ALA A 203 -6.98 -1.26 -1.35
N ASN A 204 -8.30 -1.22 -1.47
CA ASN A 204 -9.07 -2.41 -1.79
C ASN A 204 -8.67 -3.02 -3.15
N VAL A 205 -8.36 -2.19 -4.15
CA VAL A 205 -7.92 -2.65 -5.48
C VAL A 205 -6.62 -3.45 -5.39
N ALA A 206 -5.68 -3.08 -4.50
CA ALA A 206 -4.46 -3.86 -4.29
C ALA A 206 -4.76 -5.28 -3.81
N LEU A 207 -5.70 -5.41 -2.86
CA LEU A 207 -6.08 -6.71 -2.32
C LEU A 207 -6.85 -7.57 -3.34
N GLU A 208 -7.75 -6.99 -4.10
CA GLU A 208 -8.44 -7.67 -5.20
C GLU A 208 -7.44 -8.11 -6.29
N THR A 209 -6.47 -7.26 -6.64
CA THR A 209 -5.42 -7.58 -7.60
C THR A 209 -4.57 -8.77 -7.17
N LEU A 210 -4.26 -8.88 -5.88
CA LEU A 210 -3.34 -9.90 -5.35
C LEU A 210 -4.05 -11.19 -4.93
N PHE A 211 -5.28 -11.10 -4.48
CA PHE A 211 -5.96 -12.19 -3.78
C PHE A 211 -7.39 -12.46 -4.27
N GLY A 212 -7.87 -11.68 -5.24
CA GLY A 212 -9.26 -11.76 -5.71
C GLY A 212 -9.58 -13.02 -6.56
N GLY A 213 -8.56 -13.74 -6.99
CA GLY A 213 -8.72 -14.82 -7.97
C GLY A 213 -8.95 -14.24 -9.38
N ASP A 214 -8.63 -15.02 -10.40
CA ASP A 214 -9.03 -14.70 -11.77
C ASP A 214 -10.53 -14.99 -11.87
N GLY A 215 -11.35 -13.92 -11.95
CA GLY A 215 -12.78 -14.01 -12.20
C GLY A 215 -13.05 -14.37 -13.66
#